data_fc4592b3ee545a7e5853a73b76bdbafd
#
_entry.id   fc4592b3ee545a7e5853a73b76bdbafd
#
_cell.length_a   1.000
_cell.length_b   1.000
_cell.length_c   1.000
_cell.angle_alpha   90.00
_cell.angle_beta   90.00
_cell.angle_gamma   90.00
#
_symmetry.space_group_name_H-M   'P 1'
#
loop_
_entity.id
_entity.type
_entity.pdbx_description
1 polymer ?
#
loop_
_entity_poly.entity_id
_entity_poly.type
_entity_poly.pdbx_seq_one_letter_code
_entity_poly.pdbx_strand_id
1 'polypeptide(L)'
;MLSLLTGRLMKLPHRQLGVFVMMAAMGNTIFIGLAMCIELFGDIATPYVMLFYLVSSCFTQLIGIPLVRWSGEAGGFSMQMVWKFLRAPTVVSVFLSLLLVGLDIHLPSLVMSYAKYINNTVTPLALLLTGCIIHEIGLRSLRLTSTLGVMMVFRFVISPALGAALCALLGIGGLVRSVYVVELAMPVVTQTVVAAAEYGADEQLAAQGAAISTLACFVVTPVLMLLL
;
A
#
# COMPACT_ATOMS: atom_id res chain seq x y z
N MET A 1 -1.57 -2.69 -15.36
CA MET A 1 -1.35 -3.18 -16.74
C MET A 1 0.13 -3.45 -17.02
N LEU A 2 1.04 -2.46 -16.87
CA LEU A 2 2.48 -2.65 -17.11
C LEU A 2 3.09 -3.79 -16.29
N SER A 3 2.84 -3.87 -14.98
CA SER A 3 3.35 -4.94 -14.11
C SER A 3 2.85 -6.34 -14.51
N LEU A 4 1.59 -6.45 -14.95
CA LEU A 4 1.05 -7.72 -15.43
C LEU A 4 1.74 -8.17 -16.73
N LEU A 5 1.95 -7.23 -17.66
CA LEU A 5 2.66 -7.50 -18.90
C LEU A 5 4.11 -7.93 -18.62
N THR A 6 4.80 -7.21 -17.74
CA THR A 6 6.18 -7.56 -17.35
C THR A 6 6.25 -8.93 -16.68
N GLY A 7 5.33 -9.24 -15.75
CA GLY A 7 5.29 -10.56 -15.13
C GLY A 7 5.08 -11.70 -16.12
N ARG A 8 4.25 -11.48 -17.16
CA ARG A 8 4.06 -12.44 -18.26
C ARG A 8 5.31 -12.58 -19.14
N LEU A 9 5.98 -11.46 -19.47
CA LEU A 9 7.22 -11.47 -20.23
C LEU A 9 8.36 -12.18 -19.49
N MET A 10 8.41 -12.04 -18.16
CA MET A 10 9.35 -12.77 -17.30
C MET A 10 8.97 -14.25 -17.14
N LYS A 11 7.85 -14.70 -17.73
CA LYS A 11 7.33 -16.07 -17.62
C LYS A 11 7.20 -16.54 -16.17
N LEU A 12 6.74 -15.65 -15.29
CA LEU A 12 6.55 -15.99 -13.88
C LEU A 12 5.54 -17.14 -13.74
N PRO A 13 5.79 -18.10 -12.82
CA PRO A 13 4.82 -19.12 -12.48
C PRO A 13 3.47 -18.51 -12.11
N HIS A 14 2.37 -19.18 -12.40
CA HIS A 14 1.02 -18.68 -12.15
C HIS A 14 0.85 -18.22 -10.70
N ARG A 15 1.34 -18.98 -9.73
CA ARG A 15 1.26 -18.67 -8.28
C ARG A 15 2.00 -17.40 -7.88
N GLN A 16 2.96 -16.94 -8.69
CA GLN A 16 3.74 -15.72 -8.45
C GLN A 16 3.17 -14.49 -9.15
N LEU A 17 2.42 -14.66 -10.24
CA LEU A 17 2.04 -13.57 -11.12
C LEU A 17 1.15 -12.53 -10.41
N GLY A 18 0.09 -12.97 -9.72
CA GLY A 18 -0.80 -12.07 -8.99
C GLY A 18 -0.10 -11.38 -7.81
N VAL A 19 0.75 -12.12 -7.10
CA VAL A 19 1.59 -11.60 -6.00
C VAL A 19 2.52 -10.51 -6.51
N PHE A 20 3.25 -10.79 -7.61
CA PHE A 20 4.14 -9.81 -8.24
C PHE A 20 3.42 -8.54 -8.66
N VAL A 21 2.25 -8.66 -9.31
CA VAL A 21 1.46 -7.51 -9.75
C VAL A 21 0.97 -6.68 -8.56
N MET A 22 0.49 -7.33 -7.49
CA MET A 22 0.04 -6.66 -6.29
C MET A 22 1.20 -5.94 -5.59
N MET A 23 2.36 -6.60 -5.44
CA MET A 23 3.57 -5.98 -4.87
C MET A 23 4.05 -4.77 -5.67
N ALA A 24 4.06 -4.87 -7.00
CA ALA A 24 4.52 -3.79 -7.88
C ALA A 24 3.58 -2.57 -7.87
N ALA A 25 2.27 -2.79 -7.69
CA ALA A 25 1.26 -1.73 -7.82
C ALA A 25 0.77 -1.16 -6.48
N MET A 26 0.65 -1.99 -5.43
CA MET A 26 0.00 -1.60 -4.16
C MET A 26 1.01 -1.35 -3.05
N GLY A 27 0.99 -0.14 -2.45
CA GLY A 27 1.89 0.28 -1.39
C GLY A 27 1.26 0.30 0.00
N ASN A 28 2.12 0.30 1.01
CA ASN A 28 1.73 0.45 2.41
C ASN A 28 1.52 1.92 2.78
N THR A 29 0.43 2.48 2.27
CA THR A 29 0.10 3.90 2.34
C THR A 29 -0.29 4.37 3.74
N ILE A 30 -0.97 3.53 4.53
CA ILE A 30 -1.44 3.98 5.85
C ILE A 30 -0.41 3.72 6.96
N PHE A 31 0.23 2.54 6.99
CA PHE A 31 1.11 2.21 8.10
C PHE A 31 2.49 2.86 8.00
N ILE A 32 3.04 2.94 6.80
CA ILE A 32 4.36 3.56 6.57
C ILE A 32 4.19 4.91 5.90
N GLY A 33 3.32 5.02 4.89
CA GLY A 33 3.13 6.23 4.11
C GLY A 33 2.63 7.41 4.95
N LEU A 34 1.59 7.22 5.78
CA LEU A 34 1.09 8.28 6.64
C LEU A 34 2.16 8.78 7.61
N ALA A 35 2.85 7.85 8.30
CA ALA A 35 3.91 8.23 9.23
C ALA A 35 5.04 9.02 8.53
N MET A 36 5.49 8.54 7.37
CA MET A 36 6.51 9.21 6.58
C MET A 36 6.06 10.58 6.09
N CYS A 37 4.83 10.71 5.57
CA CYS A 37 4.33 11.99 5.08
C CYS A 37 4.14 13.01 6.20
N ILE A 38 3.73 12.60 7.41
CA ILE A 38 3.63 13.49 8.58
C ILE A 38 5.03 13.96 9.00
N GLU A 39 6.01 13.08 9.06
CA GLU A 39 7.39 13.44 9.40
C GLU A 39 8.05 14.36 8.37
N LEU A 40 7.75 14.17 7.08
CA LEU A 40 8.35 14.95 5.99
C LEU A 40 7.65 16.30 5.77
N PHE A 41 6.34 16.37 5.91
CA PHE A 41 5.54 17.52 5.49
C PHE A 41 4.67 18.10 6.62
N GLY A 42 4.63 17.45 7.80
CA GLY A 42 3.77 17.82 8.91
C GLY A 42 2.32 17.38 8.77
N ASP A 43 1.50 17.70 9.76
CA ASP A 43 0.08 17.29 9.83
C ASP A 43 -0.77 17.78 8.63
N ILE A 44 -0.33 18.82 7.93
CA ILE A 44 -0.99 19.34 6.73
C ILE A 44 -1.06 18.31 5.59
N ALA A 45 -0.20 17.30 5.59
CA ALA A 45 -0.21 16.22 4.62
C ALA A 45 -1.35 15.21 4.84
N THR A 46 -1.83 15.08 6.08
CA THR A 46 -2.80 14.04 6.49
C THR A 46 -4.03 13.93 5.58
N PRO A 47 -4.76 15.00 5.21
CA PRO A 47 -5.93 14.88 4.35
C PRO A 47 -5.60 14.28 2.97
N TYR A 48 -4.46 14.63 2.40
CA TYR A 48 -4.03 14.14 1.09
C TYR A 48 -3.62 12.66 1.14
N VAL A 49 -2.91 12.25 2.20
CA VAL A 49 -2.59 10.85 2.46
C VAL A 49 -3.86 10.03 2.63
N MET A 50 -4.85 10.52 3.40
CA MET A 50 -6.11 9.82 3.61
C MET A 50 -6.90 9.65 2.31
N LEU A 51 -6.94 10.68 1.45
CA LEU A 51 -7.57 10.58 0.14
C LEU A 51 -6.87 9.55 -0.75
N PHE A 52 -5.54 9.56 -0.79
CA PHE A 52 -4.74 8.59 -1.53
C PHE A 52 -4.96 7.17 -0.99
N TYR A 53 -4.93 7.00 0.32
CA TYR A 53 -5.18 5.72 0.99
C TYR A 53 -6.56 5.14 0.65
N LEU A 54 -7.60 5.97 0.65
CA LEU A 54 -8.95 5.55 0.30
C LEU A 54 -9.00 4.94 -1.10
N VAL A 55 -8.45 5.64 -2.09
CA VAL A 55 -8.39 5.16 -3.47
C VAL A 55 -7.52 3.90 -3.57
N SER A 56 -6.32 3.92 -2.98
CA SER A 56 -5.39 2.78 -2.96
C SER A 56 -6.01 1.54 -2.31
N SER A 57 -6.76 1.71 -1.21
CA SER A 57 -7.47 0.63 -0.52
C SER A 57 -8.55 0.02 -1.41
N CYS A 58 -9.33 0.83 -2.13
CA CYS A 58 -10.29 0.33 -3.12
C CYS A 58 -9.60 -0.53 -4.20
N PHE A 59 -8.51 -0.04 -4.77
CA PHE A 59 -7.75 -0.79 -5.78
C PHE A 59 -7.15 -2.09 -5.21
N THR A 60 -6.62 -2.04 -4.00
CA THR A 60 -6.08 -3.22 -3.31
C THR A 60 -7.15 -4.30 -3.12
N GLN A 61 -8.34 -3.92 -2.66
CA GLN A 61 -9.43 -4.86 -2.38
C GLN A 61 -10.12 -5.37 -3.65
N LEU A 62 -10.34 -4.50 -4.64
CA LEU A 62 -11.11 -4.84 -5.83
C LEU A 62 -10.26 -5.41 -6.97
N ILE A 63 -8.95 -5.15 -6.98
CA ILE A 63 -8.04 -5.61 -8.04
C ILE A 63 -6.90 -6.43 -7.47
N GLY A 64 -6.18 -5.93 -6.46
CA GLY A 64 -4.98 -6.56 -5.91
C GLY A 64 -5.27 -7.94 -5.33
N ILE A 65 -6.15 -8.03 -4.34
CA ILE A 65 -6.52 -9.30 -3.69
C ILE A 65 -7.14 -10.30 -4.69
N PRO A 66 -8.11 -9.92 -5.57
CA PRO A 66 -8.60 -10.82 -6.61
C PRO A 66 -7.53 -11.37 -7.55
N LEU A 67 -6.50 -10.57 -7.88
CA LEU A 67 -5.38 -11.04 -8.70
C LEU A 67 -4.52 -12.08 -7.96
N VAL A 68 -4.25 -11.87 -6.67
CA VAL A 68 -3.54 -12.86 -5.85
C VAL A 68 -4.38 -14.14 -5.73
N ARG A 69 -5.67 -14.01 -5.48
CA ARG A 69 -6.60 -15.13 -5.42
C ARG A 69 -6.67 -15.91 -6.74
N TRP A 70 -6.69 -15.20 -7.88
CA TRP A 70 -6.68 -15.82 -9.19
C TRP A 70 -5.39 -16.61 -9.46
N SER A 71 -4.24 -16.11 -8.96
CA SER A 71 -2.96 -16.80 -9.09
C SER A 71 -2.75 -17.91 -8.06
N GLY A 72 -3.57 -18.00 -7.02
CA GLY A 72 -3.59 -19.06 -6.02
C GLY A 72 -4.55 -20.20 -6.39
N GLU A 73 -4.90 -20.98 -5.39
CA GLU A 73 -5.78 -22.16 -5.53
C GLU A 73 -7.28 -21.84 -5.45
N ALA A 74 -7.63 -20.66 -4.94
CA ALA A 74 -9.02 -20.31 -4.61
C ALA A 74 -9.87 -19.77 -5.79
N GLY A 75 -9.29 -19.68 -7.01
CA GLY A 75 -9.98 -19.17 -8.20
C GLY A 75 -10.13 -17.64 -8.21
N GLY A 76 -10.71 -17.09 -9.30
CA GLY A 76 -10.73 -15.65 -9.58
C GLY A 76 -11.77 -14.84 -8.77
N PHE A 77 -12.29 -13.79 -9.39
CA PHE A 77 -13.24 -12.83 -8.81
C PHE A 77 -14.53 -13.50 -8.29
N SER A 78 -14.98 -13.09 -7.11
CA SER A 78 -16.23 -13.56 -6.50
C SER A 78 -17.03 -12.36 -6.01
N MET A 79 -18.37 -12.39 -6.22
CA MET A 79 -19.27 -11.36 -5.69
C MET A 79 -19.21 -11.25 -4.14
N GLN A 80 -18.87 -12.35 -3.47
CA GLN A 80 -18.66 -12.33 -2.02
C GLN A 80 -17.50 -11.40 -1.60
N MET A 81 -16.48 -11.19 -2.46
CA MET A 81 -15.39 -10.24 -2.18
C MET A 81 -15.88 -8.81 -2.19
N VAL A 82 -16.80 -8.45 -3.11
CA VAL A 82 -17.42 -7.13 -3.14
C VAL A 82 -18.22 -6.88 -1.86
N TRP A 83 -19.00 -7.86 -1.41
CA TRP A 83 -19.73 -7.76 -0.15
C TRP A 83 -18.82 -7.67 1.08
N LYS A 84 -17.75 -8.48 1.13
CA LYS A 84 -16.73 -8.37 2.19
C LYS A 84 -16.07 -6.99 2.20
N PHE A 85 -15.73 -6.44 1.01
CA PHE A 85 -15.17 -5.12 0.88
C PHE A 85 -16.12 -4.02 1.36
N LEU A 86 -17.38 -4.02 0.90
CA LEU A 86 -18.37 -3.02 1.32
C LEU A 86 -18.66 -3.05 2.83
N ARG A 87 -18.50 -4.22 3.47
CA ARG A 87 -18.65 -4.40 4.93
C ARG A 87 -17.34 -4.22 5.68
N ALA A 88 -16.21 -3.99 4.99
CA ALA A 88 -14.94 -3.77 5.66
C ALA A 88 -15.01 -2.53 6.57
N PRO A 89 -14.52 -2.60 7.82
CA PRO A 89 -14.58 -1.47 8.76
C PRO A 89 -14.02 -0.19 8.18
N THR A 90 -12.96 -0.29 7.37
CA THR A 90 -12.33 0.84 6.68
C THR A 90 -13.30 1.54 5.72
N VAL A 91 -14.03 0.78 4.91
CA VAL A 91 -14.98 1.33 3.93
C VAL A 91 -16.17 1.96 4.67
N VAL A 92 -16.70 1.25 5.66
CA VAL A 92 -17.81 1.75 6.48
C VAL A 92 -17.42 3.05 7.20
N SER A 93 -16.22 3.12 7.78
CA SER A 93 -15.76 4.33 8.49
C SER A 93 -15.58 5.53 7.55
N VAL A 94 -15.10 5.29 6.32
CA VAL A 94 -14.99 6.36 5.31
C VAL A 94 -16.36 6.89 4.91
N PHE A 95 -17.31 6.00 4.58
CA PHE A 95 -18.66 6.42 4.24
C PHE A 95 -19.34 7.17 5.39
N LEU A 96 -19.17 6.67 6.62
CA LEU A 96 -19.69 7.33 7.81
C LEU A 96 -19.08 8.72 7.99
N SER A 97 -17.76 8.87 7.82
CA SER A 97 -17.06 10.15 7.92
C SER A 97 -17.54 11.14 6.85
N LEU A 98 -17.69 10.69 5.61
CA LEU A 98 -18.22 11.53 4.52
C LEU A 98 -19.66 11.96 4.79
N LEU A 99 -20.48 11.07 5.34
CA LEU A 99 -21.87 11.39 5.72
C LEU A 99 -21.91 12.43 6.82
N LEU A 100 -21.09 12.30 7.88
CA LEU A 100 -21.00 13.25 8.97
C LEU A 100 -20.56 14.63 8.48
N VAL A 101 -19.55 14.70 7.60
CA VAL A 101 -19.09 15.96 6.99
C VAL A 101 -20.17 16.54 6.08
N GLY A 102 -20.82 15.72 5.25
CA GLY A 102 -21.88 16.18 4.34
C GLY A 102 -23.13 16.71 5.04
N LEU A 103 -23.41 16.22 6.26
CA LEU A 103 -24.51 16.66 7.10
C LEU A 103 -24.09 17.75 8.10
N ASP A 104 -22.85 18.22 8.06
CA ASP A 104 -22.28 19.20 9.00
C ASP A 104 -22.41 18.78 10.47
N ILE A 105 -22.37 17.48 10.75
CA ILE A 105 -22.48 16.93 12.09
C ILE A 105 -21.11 16.94 12.75
N HIS A 106 -20.94 17.82 13.73
CA HIS A 106 -19.73 17.90 14.54
C HIS A 106 -19.80 16.90 15.69
N LEU A 107 -18.82 15.98 15.74
CA LEU A 107 -18.72 15.02 16.83
C LEU A 107 -18.31 15.74 18.14
N PRO A 108 -18.82 15.28 19.31
CA PRO A 108 -18.39 15.80 20.60
C PRO A 108 -16.87 15.72 20.77
N SER A 109 -16.30 16.71 21.46
CA SER A 109 -14.85 16.80 21.69
C SER A 109 -14.27 15.56 22.38
N LEU A 110 -15.04 14.92 23.26
CA LEU A 110 -14.67 13.66 23.93
C LEU A 110 -14.44 12.55 22.91
N VAL A 111 -15.36 12.38 21.93
CA VAL A 111 -15.26 11.34 20.89
C VAL A 111 -14.05 11.61 19.99
N MET A 112 -13.84 12.86 19.60
CA MET A 112 -12.69 13.27 18.78
C MET A 112 -11.37 13.04 19.51
N SER A 113 -11.29 13.36 20.81
CA SER A 113 -10.09 13.12 21.61
C SER A 113 -9.81 11.63 21.73
N TYR A 114 -10.82 10.82 22.00
CA TYR A 114 -10.66 9.37 22.08
C TYR A 114 -10.20 8.76 20.75
N ALA A 115 -10.81 9.16 19.63
CA ALA A 115 -10.40 8.75 18.30
C ALA A 115 -8.93 9.15 18.01
N LYS A 116 -8.50 10.34 18.43
CA LYS A 116 -7.12 10.79 18.28
C LYS A 116 -6.14 9.95 19.10
N TYR A 117 -6.47 9.57 20.34
CA TYR A 117 -5.63 8.67 21.15
C TYR A 117 -5.47 7.30 20.48
N ILE A 118 -6.54 6.70 19.96
CA ILE A 118 -6.46 5.44 19.22
C ILE A 118 -5.60 5.61 17.97
N ASN A 119 -5.83 6.67 17.19
CA ASN A 119 -5.05 6.94 15.99
C ASN A 119 -3.54 7.04 16.25
N ASN A 120 -3.15 7.68 17.35
CA ASN A 120 -1.74 7.82 17.73
C ASN A 120 -1.05 6.48 18.04
N THR A 121 -1.80 5.41 18.33
CA THR A 121 -1.24 4.08 18.54
C THR A 121 -1.00 3.31 17.23
N VAL A 122 -1.59 3.73 16.14
CA VAL A 122 -1.51 3.04 14.84
C VAL A 122 -0.07 2.96 14.34
N THR A 123 0.64 4.07 14.31
CA THR A 123 2.03 4.13 13.81
C THR A 123 2.99 3.23 14.62
N PRO A 124 3.08 3.32 15.96
CA PRO A 124 3.98 2.45 16.72
C PRO A 124 3.61 0.97 16.60
N LEU A 125 2.33 0.61 16.59
CA LEU A 125 1.90 -0.77 16.40
C LEU A 125 2.22 -1.29 15.00
N ALA A 126 2.08 -0.46 13.97
CA ALA A 126 2.43 -0.81 12.60
C ALA A 126 3.94 -1.05 12.42
N LEU A 127 4.78 -0.22 13.06
CA LEU A 127 6.24 -0.41 13.05
C LEU A 127 6.65 -1.68 13.79
N LEU A 128 6.03 -1.97 14.94
CA LEU A 128 6.24 -3.23 15.67
C LEU A 128 5.84 -4.45 14.83
N LEU A 129 4.66 -4.43 14.20
CA LEU A 129 4.21 -5.50 13.31
C LEU A 129 5.19 -5.69 12.15
N THR A 130 5.64 -4.60 11.53
CA THR A 130 6.63 -4.65 10.45
C THR A 130 7.94 -5.28 10.93
N GLY A 131 8.42 -4.93 12.12
CA GLY A 131 9.59 -5.53 12.75
C GLY A 131 9.41 -7.04 13.00
N CYS A 132 8.26 -7.48 13.49
CA CYS A 132 7.93 -8.89 13.66
C CYS A 132 7.97 -9.66 12.34
N ILE A 133 7.35 -9.13 11.29
CA ILE A 133 7.36 -9.76 9.95
C ILE A 133 8.80 -9.92 9.43
N ILE A 134 9.63 -8.88 9.55
CA ILE A 134 11.04 -8.94 9.13
C ILE A 134 11.81 -9.99 9.95
N HIS A 135 11.53 -10.11 11.25
CA HIS A 135 12.16 -11.09 12.12
C HIS A 135 11.76 -12.53 11.74
N GLU A 136 10.47 -12.80 11.51
CA GLU A 136 9.96 -14.12 11.13
C GLU A 136 10.56 -14.61 9.81
N ILE A 137 10.72 -13.73 8.83
CA ILE A 137 11.34 -14.07 7.54
C ILE A 137 12.84 -14.37 7.73
N GLY A 138 13.49 -13.72 8.69
CA GLY A 138 14.92 -13.80 8.95
C GLY A 138 15.75 -13.06 7.90
N LEU A 139 16.52 -12.08 8.31
CA LEU A 139 17.34 -11.25 7.41
C LEU A 139 18.33 -12.07 6.55
N ARG A 140 18.78 -13.22 7.05
CA ARG A 140 19.71 -14.12 6.33
C ARG A 140 19.03 -14.92 5.21
N SER A 141 17.71 -15.06 5.25
CA SER A 141 16.94 -15.78 4.21
C SER A 141 16.50 -14.86 3.06
N LEU A 142 16.69 -13.54 3.20
CA LEU A 142 16.36 -12.56 2.15
C LEU A 142 17.26 -12.78 0.93
N ARG A 143 16.67 -13.22 -0.17
CA ARG A 143 17.36 -13.39 -1.46
C ARG A 143 16.80 -12.42 -2.47
N LEU A 144 17.66 -11.58 -3.01
CA LEU A 144 17.29 -10.67 -4.10
C LEU A 144 17.21 -11.49 -5.39
N THR A 145 16.00 -11.90 -5.75
CA THR A 145 15.74 -12.57 -7.03
C THR A 145 15.50 -11.55 -8.14
N SER A 146 15.65 -11.94 -9.39
CA SER A 146 15.32 -11.08 -10.54
C SER A 146 13.89 -10.56 -10.47
N THR A 147 12.95 -11.37 -10.00
CA THR A 147 11.55 -11.00 -9.80
C THR A 147 11.41 -9.84 -8.78
N LEU A 148 12.09 -9.96 -7.65
CA LEU A 148 12.09 -8.91 -6.62
C LEU A 148 12.82 -7.65 -7.10
N GLY A 149 13.93 -7.79 -7.83
CA GLY A 149 14.63 -6.64 -8.41
C GLY A 149 13.74 -5.84 -9.38
N VAL A 150 13.04 -6.52 -10.28
CA VAL A 150 12.09 -5.86 -11.19
C VAL A 150 10.91 -5.24 -10.43
N MET A 151 10.38 -5.93 -9.43
CA MET A 151 9.33 -5.38 -8.54
C MET A 151 9.79 -4.09 -7.87
N MET A 152 11.03 -4.04 -7.36
CA MET A 152 11.61 -2.86 -6.73
C MET A 152 11.71 -1.67 -7.71
N VAL A 153 12.12 -1.93 -8.96
CA VAL A 153 12.14 -0.90 -10.01
C VAL A 153 10.73 -0.36 -10.28
N PHE A 154 9.73 -1.23 -10.38
CA PHE A 154 8.35 -0.79 -10.51
C PHE A 154 7.92 0.07 -9.33
N ARG A 155 8.22 -0.36 -8.12
CA ARG A 155 7.77 0.27 -6.89
C ARG A 155 8.41 1.63 -6.63
N PHE A 156 9.74 1.69 -6.75
CA PHE A 156 10.51 2.86 -6.33
C PHE A 156 10.91 3.80 -7.47
N VAL A 157 10.77 3.38 -8.72
CA VAL A 157 11.11 4.21 -9.88
C VAL A 157 9.90 4.46 -10.76
N ILE A 158 9.28 3.40 -11.29
CA ILE A 158 8.22 3.54 -12.29
C ILE A 158 6.96 4.16 -11.67
N SER A 159 6.51 3.67 -10.51
CA SER A 159 5.27 4.17 -9.87
C SER A 159 5.38 5.64 -9.48
N PRO A 160 6.41 6.11 -8.75
CA PRO A 160 6.53 7.53 -8.42
C PRO A 160 6.79 8.41 -9.65
N ALA A 161 7.54 7.93 -10.65
CA ALA A 161 7.75 8.68 -11.89
C ALA A 161 6.45 8.87 -12.68
N LEU A 162 5.64 7.81 -12.81
CA LEU A 162 4.32 7.91 -13.43
C LEU A 162 3.38 8.83 -12.64
N GLY A 163 3.42 8.76 -11.32
CA GLY A 163 2.65 9.66 -10.45
C GLY A 163 3.06 11.12 -10.62
N ALA A 164 4.36 11.40 -10.63
CA ALA A 164 4.89 12.74 -10.86
C ALA A 164 4.50 13.29 -12.24
N ALA A 165 4.61 12.44 -13.28
CA ALA A 165 4.21 12.80 -14.65
C ALA A 165 2.69 13.07 -14.73
N LEU A 166 1.87 12.24 -14.10
CA LEU A 166 0.42 12.42 -14.07
C LEU A 166 0.02 13.70 -13.32
N CYS A 167 0.64 13.97 -12.17
CA CYS A 167 0.42 15.22 -11.43
C CYS A 167 0.79 16.44 -12.28
N ALA A 168 1.92 16.40 -12.99
CA ALA A 168 2.33 17.47 -13.90
C ALA A 168 1.31 17.68 -15.03
N LEU A 169 0.80 16.62 -15.62
CA LEU A 169 -0.19 16.64 -16.69
C LEU A 169 -1.54 17.22 -16.24
N LEU A 170 -1.92 16.97 -14.99
CA LEU A 170 -3.15 17.47 -14.37
C LEU A 170 -2.99 18.85 -13.72
N GLY A 171 -1.80 19.46 -13.79
CA GLY A 171 -1.53 20.75 -13.14
C GLY A 171 -1.48 20.69 -11.61
N ILE A 172 -1.31 19.48 -11.02
CA ILE A 172 -1.21 19.28 -9.58
C ILE A 172 0.24 19.50 -9.16
N GLY A 173 0.48 20.55 -8.38
CA GLY A 173 1.81 20.93 -7.88
C GLY A 173 1.88 21.03 -6.36
N GLY A 174 3.05 21.47 -5.87
CA GLY A 174 3.28 21.75 -4.45
C GLY A 174 3.14 20.50 -3.56
N LEU A 175 2.64 20.71 -2.35
CA LEU A 175 2.52 19.66 -1.33
C LEU A 175 1.76 18.42 -1.81
N VAL A 176 0.66 18.61 -2.54
CA VAL A 176 -0.19 17.49 -3.01
C VAL A 176 0.58 16.54 -3.91
N ARG A 177 1.35 17.09 -4.87
CA ARG A 177 2.23 16.30 -5.74
C ARG A 177 3.26 15.54 -4.92
N SER A 178 3.94 16.23 -4.00
CA SER A 178 4.99 15.63 -3.17
C SER A 178 4.46 14.47 -2.34
N VAL A 179 3.29 14.66 -1.68
CA VAL A 179 2.62 13.60 -0.91
C VAL A 179 2.29 12.39 -1.79
N TYR A 180 1.68 12.61 -2.96
CA TYR A 180 1.28 11.50 -3.83
C TYR A 180 2.47 10.74 -4.43
N VAL A 181 3.56 11.44 -4.76
CA VAL A 181 4.77 10.80 -5.25
C VAL A 181 5.45 9.98 -4.15
N VAL A 182 5.49 10.48 -2.92
CA VAL A 182 6.00 9.73 -1.76
C VAL A 182 5.12 8.51 -1.49
N GLU A 183 3.80 8.64 -1.49
CA GLU A 183 2.87 7.53 -1.28
C GLU A 183 3.02 6.43 -2.35
N LEU A 184 3.27 6.80 -3.60
CA LEU A 184 3.54 5.85 -4.68
C LEU A 184 4.89 5.14 -4.52
N ALA A 185 5.83 5.70 -3.77
CA ALA A 185 7.12 5.09 -3.44
C ALA A 185 7.10 4.33 -2.10
N MET A 186 5.94 4.12 -1.47
CA MET A 186 5.86 3.35 -0.23
C MET A 186 6.11 1.86 -0.47
N PRO A 187 6.64 1.12 0.51
CA PRO A 187 6.95 -0.30 0.36
C PRO A 187 5.70 -1.14 0.10
N VAL A 188 5.88 -2.40 -0.21
CA VAL A 188 4.79 -3.34 -0.49
C VAL A 188 3.79 -3.39 0.66
N VAL A 189 2.49 -3.37 0.33
CA VAL A 189 1.42 -3.48 1.32
C VAL A 189 1.42 -4.86 1.99
N THR A 190 1.39 -4.89 3.31
CA THR A 190 1.42 -6.12 4.13
C THR A 190 0.27 -7.08 3.78
N GLN A 191 -0.87 -6.56 3.33
CA GLN A 191 -2.00 -7.38 2.87
C GLN A 191 -1.64 -8.34 1.73
N THR A 192 -0.56 -8.09 0.98
CA THR A 192 -0.08 -9.03 -0.06
C THR A 192 0.35 -10.36 0.55
N VAL A 193 1.04 -10.32 1.68
CA VAL A 193 1.50 -11.53 2.40
C VAL A 193 0.30 -12.31 2.91
N VAL A 194 -0.63 -11.62 3.57
CA VAL A 194 -1.86 -12.23 4.10
C VAL A 194 -2.70 -12.85 2.99
N ALA A 195 -2.88 -12.14 1.87
CA ALA A 195 -3.64 -12.67 0.73
C ALA A 195 -2.93 -13.86 0.07
N ALA A 196 -1.60 -13.84 -0.03
CA ALA A 196 -0.85 -14.96 -0.60
C ALA A 196 -1.01 -16.23 0.26
N ALA A 197 -0.93 -16.11 1.59
CA ALA A 197 -1.16 -17.21 2.53
C ALA A 197 -2.61 -17.71 2.47
N GLU A 198 -3.60 -16.80 2.52
CA GLU A 198 -5.03 -17.16 2.54
C GLU A 198 -5.48 -17.89 1.27
N TYR A 199 -4.95 -17.50 0.10
CA TYR A 199 -5.41 -18.02 -1.19
C TYR A 199 -4.46 -19.04 -1.85
N GLY A 200 -3.40 -19.46 -1.16
CA GLY A 200 -2.45 -20.48 -1.65
C GLY A 200 -1.57 -19.99 -2.81
N ALA A 201 -1.31 -18.68 -2.90
CA ALA A 201 -0.35 -18.10 -3.82
C ALA A 201 1.09 -18.23 -3.28
N ASP A 202 2.08 -17.55 -3.87
CA ASP A 202 3.47 -17.61 -3.40
C ASP A 202 3.70 -16.68 -2.20
N GLU A 203 3.46 -17.22 -0.99
CA GLU A 203 3.64 -16.52 0.27
C GLU A 203 5.11 -16.13 0.51
N GLN A 204 6.05 -16.98 0.12
CA GLN A 204 7.48 -16.73 0.31
C GLN A 204 7.93 -15.51 -0.52
N LEU A 205 7.47 -15.40 -1.77
CA LEU A 205 7.74 -14.27 -2.64
C LEU A 205 7.13 -12.99 -2.05
N ALA A 206 5.87 -13.05 -1.56
CA ALA A 206 5.17 -11.93 -0.94
C ALA A 206 5.91 -11.42 0.30
N ALA A 207 6.29 -12.33 1.18
CA ALA A 207 6.99 -12.03 2.43
C ALA A 207 8.37 -11.42 2.18
N GLN A 208 9.18 -12.01 1.29
CA GLN A 208 10.48 -11.45 0.91
C GLN A 208 10.32 -10.07 0.26
N GLY A 209 9.34 -9.90 -0.62
CA GLY A 209 9.05 -8.62 -1.26
C GLY A 209 8.66 -7.52 -0.27
N ALA A 210 7.80 -7.85 0.70
CA ALA A 210 7.42 -6.93 1.77
C ALA A 210 8.62 -6.51 2.63
N ALA A 211 9.43 -7.47 3.09
CA ALA A 211 10.60 -7.19 3.92
C ALA A 211 11.67 -6.36 3.18
N ILE A 212 12.07 -6.79 1.97
CA ILE A 212 13.10 -6.10 1.19
C ILE A 212 12.65 -4.69 0.82
N SER A 213 11.40 -4.52 0.38
CA SER A 213 10.88 -3.19 0.03
C SER A 213 10.78 -2.27 1.24
N THR A 214 10.43 -2.78 2.41
CA THR A 214 10.39 -2.00 3.65
C THR A 214 11.79 -1.51 4.04
N LEU A 215 12.80 -2.38 3.98
CA LEU A 215 14.19 -1.98 4.25
C LEU A 215 14.69 -0.96 3.21
N ALA A 216 14.38 -1.17 1.94
CA ALA A 216 14.78 -0.26 0.87
C ALA A 216 14.10 1.12 0.97
N CYS A 217 12.88 1.19 1.47
CA CYS A 217 12.13 2.42 1.64
C CYS A 217 12.90 3.45 2.50
N PHE A 218 13.59 3.02 3.56
CA PHE A 218 14.40 3.89 4.42
C PHE A 218 15.55 4.57 3.67
N VAL A 219 16.04 3.97 2.59
CA VAL A 219 17.09 4.55 1.73
C VAL A 219 16.47 5.35 0.58
N VAL A 220 15.43 4.82 -0.02
CA VAL A 220 14.80 5.42 -1.21
C VAL A 220 14.06 6.71 -0.88
N THR A 221 13.37 6.77 0.26
CA THR A 221 12.58 7.97 0.61
C THR A 221 13.43 9.23 0.78
N PRO A 222 14.56 9.22 1.50
CA PRO A 222 15.45 10.38 1.54
C PRO A 222 15.98 10.80 0.16
N VAL A 223 16.33 9.82 -0.69
CA VAL A 223 16.79 10.11 -2.06
C VAL A 223 15.66 10.74 -2.89
N LEU A 224 14.45 10.23 -2.76
CA LEU A 224 13.28 10.78 -3.45
C LEU A 224 12.99 12.23 -3.03
N MET A 225 13.16 12.54 -1.75
CA MET A 225 12.99 13.89 -1.22
C MET A 225 13.99 14.91 -1.80
N LEU A 226 15.18 14.47 -2.21
CA LEU A 226 16.14 15.33 -2.89
C LEU A 226 15.73 15.67 -4.34
N LEU A 227 14.78 14.91 -4.90
CA LEU A 227 14.28 15.08 -6.27
C LEU A 227 12.93 15.81 -6.35
N LEU A 228 12.25 16.00 -5.22
CA LEU A 228 10.94 16.67 -5.09
C LEU A 228 11.09 18.13 -4.71
#